data_9e1c8e769dc5a1fec22a7ba0994fe8a0
#
_entry.id   9e1c8e769dc5a1fec22a7ba0994fe8a0
#
_cell.length_a   1.000
_cell.length_b   1.000
_cell.length_c   1.000
_cell.angle_alpha   90.00
_cell.angle_beta   90.00
_cell.angle_gamma   90.00
#
_symmetry.space_group_name_H-M   'P 1'
#
loop_
_entity.id
_entity.type
_entity.pdbx_description
1 polymer ?
#
loop_
_entity_poly.entity_id
_entity_poly.type
_entity_poly.pdbx_seq_one_letter_code
_entity_poly.pdbx_strand_id
1 'polypeptide(L)'
;MRKVYLLTGLMALASLAYAENNSKWTGQIVPRVEIEDLNNYGKDEAHPTWVTKITGNLKYKDYPNWTFIYELRQDEYNTPHLFDNVDGNTKYRVYPGIKYSRKVTDKLTLGLALRDRWQLLENSKEETQWKVNSYRIIPNFSYNVTDKLELHTQVMFFKDIFYDRSPEKSAKQRNLTGYEIYSGFTYRFAPGCFFLADYWEESNDFEHDNLGDDKSKHQQIRPTLSLKVSEKNTVEFYGRFQILNGEMKRDNEGKVGTKYERERDRYGVDFIHRFSPNFILNVGVATEPNVKVKNYDGKVSKYDWFYYTGRIVYKF
;
A
#
# COMPACT_ATOMS: atom_id res chain seq x y z
N MET A 1 13.26 16.19 -15.91
CA MET A 1 12.33 17.04 -15.14
C MET A 1 11.65 16.32 -13.97
N ARG A 2 11.51 14.99 -13.98
CA ARG A 2 10.70 14.21 -13.03
C ARG A 2 11.34 13.96 -11.66
N LYS A 3 12.67 13.83 -11.59
CA LYS A 3 13.42 13.71 -10.30
C LYS A 3 13.20 14.94 -9.37
N VAL A 4 12.75 16.04 -9.95
CA VAL A 4 12.52 17.31 -9.25
C VAL A 4 11.21 17.27 -8.43
N TYR A 5 10.18 16.56 -8.88
CA TYR A 5 8.86 16.57 -8.20
C TYR A 5 8.87 15.87 -6.85
N LEU A 6 9.58 14.74 -6.73
CA LEU A 6 9.71 14.05 -5.44
C LEU A 6 10.54 14.85 -4.45
N LEU A 7 11.65 15.45 -4.94
CA LEU A 7 12.53 16.31 -4.13
C LEU A 7 11.83 17.62 -3.74
N THR A 8 11.06 18.23 -4.65
CA THR A 8 10.30 19.46 -4.38
C THR A 8 9.15 19.20 -3.41
N GLY A 9 8.48 18.05 -3.53
CA GLY A 9 7.48 17.59 -2.56
C GLY A 9 8.10 17.38 -1.16
N LEU A 10 9.29 16.78 -1.08
CA LEU A 10 10.05 16.63 0.16
C LEU A 10 10.45 17.98 0.77
N MET A 11 10.92 18.92 -0.05
CA MET A 11 11.32 20.26 0.43
C MET A 11 10.12 21.11 0.85
N ALA A 12 8.99 21.04 0.13
CA ALA A 12 7.76 21.73 0.50
C ALA A 12 7.18 21.18 1.82
N LEU A 13 7.24 19.87 2.03
CA LEU A 13 6.81 19.23 3.28
C LEU A 13 7.79 19.51 4.43
N ALA A 14 9.10 19.57 4.16
CA ALA A 14 10.11 19.97 5.14
C ALA A 14 9.98 21.44 5.57
N SER A 15 9.58 22.35 4.65
CA SER A 15 9.34 23.75 4.99
C SER A 15 8.09 23.96 5.85
N LEU A 16 7.06 23.10 5.68
CA LEU A 16 5.91 23.08 6.59
C LEU A 16 6.29 22.58 7.99
N ALA A 17 7.22 21.63 8.08
CA ALA A 17 7.74 21.10 9.35
C ALA A 17 8.64 22.14 10.08
N TYR A 18 9.32 23.04 9.36
CA TYR A 18 10.19 24.06 9.95
C TYR A 18 9.42 25.21 10.66
N ALA A 19 8.11 25.35 10.42
CA ALA A 19 7.26 26.33 11.08
C ALA A 19 6.89 25.95 12.55
N GLU A 20 7.70 25.16 13.23
CA GLU A 20 7.37 24.32 14.40
C GLU A 20 7.01 25.08 15.69
N ASN A 21 7.49 26.27 15.91
CA ASN A 21 7.37 26.87 17.28
C ASN A 21 6.07 27.61 17.56
N ASN A 22 5.21 27.86 16.56
CA ASN A 22 3.89 28.48 16.75
C ASN A 22 2.80 27.87 15.85
N SER A 23 3.03 26.70 15.27
CA SER A 23 2.12 26.10 14.32
C SER A 23 0.87 25.55 15.00
N LYS A 24 -0.28 25.95 14.47
CA LYS A 24 -1.57 25.31 14.79
C LYS A 24 -1.71 23.94 14.11
N TRP A 25 -0.72 23.55 13.32
CA TRP A 25 -0.67 22.26 12.64
C TRP A 25 0.16 21.25 13.40
N THR A 26 -0.31 20.00 13.39
CA THR A 26 0.43 18.83 13.87
C THR A 26 0.33 17.76 12.80
N GLY A 27 1.30 16.87 12.76
CA GLY A 27 1.27 15.81 11.75
C GLY A 27 2.49 14.94 11.73
N GLN A 28 2.61 14.18 10.64
CA GLN A 28 3.81 13.40 10.37
C GLN A 28 4.08 13.26 8.88
N ILE A 29 5.35 13.09 8.56
CA ILE A 29 5.85 12.77 7.23
C ILE A 29 6.63 11.46 7.33
N VAL A 30 6.39 10.55 6.42
CA VAL A 30 6.99 9.21 6.42
C VAL A 30 7.55 8.90 5.02
N PRO A 31 8.79 9.33 4.70
CA PRO A 31 9.50 8.80 3.55
C PRO A 31 9.85 7.32 3.76
N ARG A 32 9.70 6.54 2.70
CA ARG A 32 9.99 5.10 2.65
C ARG A 32 10.65 4.74 1.34
N VAL A 33 11.61 3.84 1.40
CA VAL A 33 12.15 3.11 0.25
C VAL A 33 11.92 1.64 0.49
N GLU A 34 11.49 0.93 -0.54
CA GLU A 34 11.34 -0.52 -0.55
C GLU A 34 11.98 -1.09 -1.81
N ILE A 35 12.69 -2.18 -1.67
CA ILE A 35 13.24 -2.96 -2.76
C ILE A 35 12.49 -4.29 -2.77
N GLU A 36 11.85 -4.59 -3.88
CA GLU A 36 11.18 -5.86 -4.12
C GLU A 36 12.04 -6.65 -5.11
N ASP A 37 12.70 -7.70 -4.62
CA ASP A 37 13.64 -8.53 -5.39
C ASP A 37 13.02 -9.90 -5.66
N LEU A 38 13.00 -10.31 -6.93
CA LEU A 38 12.53 -11.60 -7.42
C LEU A 38 13.74 -12.52 -7.62
N ASN A 39 13.92 -13.47 -6.71
CA ASN A 39 14.96 -14.48 -6.84
C ASN A 39 14.41 -15.70 -7.61
N ASN A 40 15.19 -16.26 -8.54
CA ASN A 40 14.85 -17.43 -9.36
C ASN A 40 13.76 -17.26 -10.44
N TYR A 41 13.40 -16.03 -10.80
CA TYR A 41 12.55 -15.82 -11.97
C TYR A 41 13.40 -16.00 -13.25
N GLY A 42 13.50 -17.26 -13.69
CA GLY A 42 14.02 -17.77 -14.93
C GLY A 42 14.99 -16.90 -15.73
N LYS A 43 16.28 -17.12 -15.54
CA LYS A 43 17.43 -16.71 -16.37
C LYS A 43 17.73 -15.21 -16.41
N ASP A 44 18.95 -14.92 -15.98
CA ASP A 44 19.77 -13.77 -16.36
C ASP A 44 19.01 -12.44 -16.53
N GLU A 45 19.10 -11.54 -15.51
CA GLU A 45 18.72 -10.14 -15.56
C GLU A 45 17.31 -9.74 -15.06
N ALA A 46 16.68 -10.45 -14.13
CA ALA A 46 15.55 -9.86 -13.42
C ALA A 46 16.04 -8.80 -12.42
N HIS A 47 15.91 -7.54 -12.76
CA HIS A 47 16.23 -6.45 -11.85
C HIS A 47 15.10 -6.23 -10.83
N PRO A 48 15.43 -5.72 -9.62
CA PRO A 48 14.44 -5.45 -8.60
C PRO A 48 13.45 -4.36 -9.00
N THR A 49 12.33 -4.31 -8.30
CA THR A 49 11.42 -3.16 -8.32
C THR A 49 11.78 -2.24 -7.14
N TRP A 50 12.03 -0.98 -7.44
CA TRP A 50 12.26 0.06 -6.45
C TRP A 50 10.97 0.82 -6.18
N VAL A 51 10.57 0.91 -4.93
CA VAL A 51 9.40 1.66 -4.50
C VAL A 51 9.84 2.79 -3.60
N THR A 52 9.64 4.03 -4.05
CA THR A 52 9.78 5.22 -3.22
C THR A 52 8.41 5.77 -2.86
N LYS A 53 8.23 6.11 -1.60
CA LYS A 53 6.94 6.53 -1.09
C LYS A 53 7.09 7.59 -0.02
N ILE A 54 6.25 8.62 -0.07
CA ILE A 54 6.11 9.60 0.99
C ILE A 54 4.65 9.58 1.40
N THR A 55 4.38 9.22 2.64
CA THR A 55 3.04 9.33 3.22
C THR A 55 3.05 10.32 4.36
N GLY A 56 1.89 10.82 4.69
CA GLY A 56 1.77 11.66 5.87
C GLY A 56 0.35 12.09 6.16
N ASN A 57 0.26 12.83 7.22
CA ASN A 57 -1.00 13.45 7.63
C ASN A 57 -0.74 14.82 8.27
N LEU A 58 -1.77 15.66 8.20
CA LEU A 58 -1.79 16.99 8.79
C LEU A 58 -3.11 17.17 9.54
N LYS A 59 -3.04 17.68 10.76
CA LYS A 59 -4.20 18.07 11.57
C LYS A 59 -4.07 19.53 11.95
N TYR A 60 -5.19 20.25 11.87
CA TYR A 60 -5.28 21.58 12.41
C TYR A 60 -5.86 21.52 13.83
N LYS A 61 -5.22 22.19 14.79
CA LYS A 61 -5.58 22.08 16.22
C LYS A 61 -7.02 22.51 16.53
N ASP A 62 -7.54 23.52 15.79
CA ASP A 62 -8.90 24.02 15.98
C ASP A 62 -9.97 23.06 15.39
N TYR A 63 -9.57 22.11 14.55
CA TYR A 63 -10.45 21.08 13.95
C TYR A 63 -9.91 19.66 14.18
N PRO A 64 -9.82 19.17 15.43
CA PRO A 64 -9.09 17.95 15.80
C PRO A 64 -9.69 16.66 15.20
N ASN A 65 -10.94 16.70 14.78
CA ASN A 65 -11.62 15.57 14.12
C ASN A 65 -11.26 15.40 12.65
N TRP A 66 -10.66 16.42 12.04
CA TRP A 66 -10.30 16.42 10.63
C TRP A 66 -8.82 16.19 10.44
N THR A 67 -8.49 15.35 9.49
CA THR A 67 -7.11 15.03 9.13
C THR A 67 -6.99 15.06 7.61
N PHE A 68 -6.08 15.86 7.08
CA PHE A 68 -5.63 15.73 5.69
C PHE A 68 -4.61 14.59 5.64
N ILE A 69 -4.78 13.68 4.69
CA ILE A 69 -3.90 12.52 4.46
C ILE A 69 -3.38 12.54 3.03
N TYR A 70 -2.15 12.11 2.83
CA TYR A 70 -1.55 12.07 1.49
C TYR A 70 -0.58 10.92 1.32
N GLU A 71 -0.39 10.52 0.07
CA GLU A 71 0.64 9.62 -0.39
C GLU A 71 1.17 10.11 -1.73
N LEU A 72 2.49 10.16 -1.86
CA LEU A 72 3.21 10.26 -3.12
C LEU A 72 3.99 8.96 -3.26
N ARG A 73 3.90 8.31 -4.42
CA ARG A 73 4.58 7.03 -4.65
C ARG A 73 5.11 6.96 -6.07
N GLN A 74 6.31 6.40 -6.21
CA GLN A 74 6.93 6.03 -7.47
C GLN A 74 7.38 4.59 -7.36
N ASP A 75 6.98 3.76 -8.33
CA ASP A 75 7.44 2.38 -8.48
C ASP A 75 8.24 2.30 -9.78
N GLU A 76 9.48 1.87 -9.72
CA GLU A 76 10.36 1.63 -10.86
C GLU A 76 10.54 0.13 -11.02
N TYR A 77 9.96 -0.43 -12.08
CA TYR A 77 9.95 -1.85 -12.34
C TYR A 77 11.15 -2.27 -13.16
N ASN A 78 11.80 -3.36 -12.76
CA ASN A 78 12.89 -3.99 -13.50
C ASN A 78 14.04 -3.02 -13.80
N THR A 79 14.54 -2.30 -12.78
CA THR A 79 15.66 -1.39 -12.90
C THR A 79 16.79 -1.76 -11.95
N PRO A 80 18.08 -1.73 -12.39
CA PRO A 80 19.22 -2.10 -11.57
C PRO A 80 19.44 -1.13 -10.40
N HIS A 81 19.13 0.15 -10.59
CA HIS A 81 19.36 1.19 -9.61
C HIS A 81 18.16 2.12 -9.47
N LEU A 82 17.99 2.67 -8.27
CA LEU A 82 16.96 3.65 -7.98
C LEU A 82 17.15 4.92 -8.88
N PHE A 83 16.07 5.38 -9.50
CA PHE A 83 16.02 6.49 -10.47
C PHE A 83 16.72 6.23 -11.80
N ASP A 84 16.97 4.97 -12.11
CA ASP A 84 17.54 4.55 -13.39
C ASP A 84 16.45 3.79 -14.19
N ASN A 85 15.70 4.51 -15.00
CA ASN A 85 14.60 3.95 -15.79
C ASN A 85 15.09 3.54 -17.20
N VAL A 86 16.16 2.74 -17.27
CA VAL A 86 16.78 2.40 -18.56
C VAL A 86 15.90 1.43 -19.37
N ASP A 87 15.34 0.40 -18.73
CA ASP A 87 14.63 -0.68 -19.43
C ASP A 87 13.25 -1.02 -18.86
N GLY A 88 12.82 -0.33 -17.80
CA GLY A 88 11.61 -0.65 -17.07
C GLY A 88 10.45 0.32 -17.28
N ASN A 89 9.35 0.02 -16.63
CA ASN A 89 8.21 0.93 -16.52
C ASN A 89 8.27 1.70 -15.19
N THR A 90 7.81 2.94 -15.20
CA THR A 90 7.68 3.75 -13.98
C THR A 90 6.22 4.08 -13.72
N LYS A 91 5.76 3.79 -12.51
CA LYS A 91 4.42 4.14 -12.06
C LYS A 91 4.48 5.23 -11.01
N TYR A 92 3.76 6.30 -11.27
CA TYR A 92 3.59 7.43 -10.35
C TYR A 92 2.21 7.39 -9.73
N ARG A 93 2.12 7.75 -8.45
CA ARG A 93 0.86 7.85 -7.73
C ARG A 93 0.85 9.09 -6.85
N VAL A 94 -0.24 9.86 -6.94
CA VAL A 94 -0.60 10.92 -6.00
C VAL A 94 -1.93 10.54 -5.39
N TYR A 95 -2.01 10.53 -4.05
CA TYR A 95 -3.18 10.01 -3.35
C TYR A 95 -3.53 10.90 -2.14
N PRO A 96 -4.10 12.10 -2.37
CA PRO A 96 -4.61 12.96 -1.32
C PRO A 96 -5.92 12.43 -0.74
N GLY A 97 -6.27 12.93 0.42
CA GLY A 97 -7.57 12.65 1.03
C GLY A 97 -7.82 13.44 2.29
N ILE A 98 -9.06 13.38 2.73
CA ILE A 98 -9.52 13.97 3.97
C ILE A 98 -10.19 12.89 4.81
N LYS A 99 -9.89 12.86 6.09
CA LYS A 99 -10.48 11.93 7.05
C LYS A 99 -11.17 12.71 8.15
N TYR A 100 -12.42 12.38 8.43
CA TYR A 100 -13.12 12.75 9.64
C TYR A 100 -13.12 11.57 10.61
N SER A 101 -12.87 11.81 11.91
CA SER A 101 -12.92 10.78 12.93
C SER A 101 -13.44 11.37 14.22
N ARG A 102 -14.43 10.73 14.86
CA ARG A 102 -15.05 11.19 16.08
C ARG A 102 -15.21 10.06 17.08
N LYS A 103 -14.86 10.32 18.31
CA LYS A 103 -15.19 9.48 19.46
C LYS A 103 -16.67 9.68 19.79
N VAL A 104 -17.47 8.63 19.56
CA VAL A 104 -18.94 8.64 19.78
C VAL A 104 -19.26 8.29 21.21
N THR A 105 -18.53 7.34 21.78
CA THR A 105 -18.56 6.96 23.20
C THR A 105 -17.13 6.82 23.69
N ASP A 106 -16.93 6.56 24.97
CA ASP A 106 -15.59 6.31 25.52
C ASP A 106 -14.90 5.09 24.88
N LYS A 107 -15.67 4.16 24.35
CA LYS A 107 -15.19 2.93 23.73
C LYS A 107 -15.23 2.94 22.22
N LEU A 108 -16.13 3.73 21.60
CA LEU A 108 -16.39 3.68 20.14
C LEU A 108 -15.90 4.94 19.44
N THR A 109 -15.04 4.74 18.45
CA THR A 109 -14.64 5.77 17.48
C THR A 109 -15.15 5.40 16.09
N LEU A 110 -15.81 6.34 15.43
CA LEU A 110 -16.22 6.22 14.04
C LEU A 110 -15.41 7.16 13.17
N GLY A 111 -15.16 6.76 11.94
CA GLY A 111 -14.45 7.57 10.97
C GLY A 111 -14.93 7.33 9.53
N LEU A 112 -14.68 8.33 8.71
CA LEU A 112 -14.90 8.31 7.27
C LEU A 112 -13.73 9.02 6.60
N ALA A 113 -13.10 8.39 5.60
CA ALA A 113 -12.16 9.08 4.75
C ALA A 113 -12.64 9.08 3.30
N LEU A 114 -12.39 10.21 2.63
CA LEU A 114 -12.56 10.36 1.19
C LEU A 114 -11.19 10.57 0.60
N ARG A 115 -10.84 9.82 -0.45
CA ARG A 115 -9.55 9.91 -1.12
C ARG A 115 -9.73 9.89 -2.63
N ASP A 116 -8.86 10.62 -3.31
CA ASP A 116 -8.72 10.60 -4.76
C ASP A 116 -7.30 10.15 -5.12
N ARG A 117 -7.16 9.18 -6.01
CA ARG A 117 -5.87 8.63 -6.42
C ARG A 117 -5.66 8.86 -7.90
N TRP A 118 -4.66 9.65 -8.23
CA TRP A 118 -4.16 9.80 -9.60
C TRP A 118 -2.95 8.90 -9.80
N GLN A 119 -2.96 8.15 -10.88
CA GLN A 119 -1.91 7.20 -11.18
C GLN A 119 -1.56 7.24 -12.66
N LEU A 120 -0.28 7.17 -12.95
CA LEU A 120 0.29 7.21 -14.29
C LEU A 120 1.30 6.07 -14.42
N LEU A 121 1.24 5.30 -15.49
CA LEU A 121 2.27 4.34 -15.89
C LEU A 121 2.90 4.81 -17.19
N GLU A 122 4.22 4.81 -17.20
CA GLU A 122 5.06 5.17 -18.35
C GLU A 122 6.07 4.06 -18.62
N ASN A 123 6.44 3.87 -19.90
CA ASN A 123 7.52 2.96 -20.28
C ASN A 123 8.90 3.65 -20.16
N SER A 124 9.98 2.94 -20.49
CA SER A 124 11.36 3.45 -20.47
C SER A 124 11.59 4.63 -21.43
N LYS A 125 10.79 4.76 -22.50
CA LYS A 125 10.81 5.89 -23.43
C LYS A 125 9.98 7.09 -22.96
N GLU A 126 9.50 7.07 -21.72
CA GLU A 126 8.61 8.09 -21.15
C GLU A 126 7.24 8.22 -21.83
N GLU A 127 6.82 7.20 -22.58
CA GLU A 127 5.51 7.17 -23.20
C GLU A 127 4.45 6.68 -22.22
N THR A 128 3.36 7.42 -22.11
CA THR A 128 2.22 7.05 -21.26
C THR A 128 1.59 5.74 -21.74
N GLN A 129 1.55 4.75 -20.88
CA GLN A 129 0.86 3.49 -21.10
C GLN A 129 -0.61 3.56 -20.67
N TRP A 130 -0.86 4.21 -19.54
CA TRP A 130 -2.21 4.48 -19.05
C TRP A 130 -2.20 5.51 -17.90
N LYS A 131 -3.35 6.15 -17.72
CA LYS A 131 -3.66 7.00 -16.58
C LYS A 131 -4.92 6.49 -15.87
N VAL A 132 -4.95 6.62 -14.55
CA VAL A 132 -6.12 6.23 -13.73
C VAL A 132 -6.46 7.35 -12.77
N ASN A 133 -7.75 7.65 -12.68
CA ASN A 133 -8.30 8.39 -11.57
C ASN A 133 -9.18 7.47 -10.72
N SER A 134 -9.06 7.52 -9.40
CA SER A 134 -9.68 6.57 -8.48
C SER A 134 -10.32 7.28 -7.31
N TYR A 135 -11.61 7.17 -7.21
CA TYR A 135 -12.40 7.71 -6.09
C TYR A 135 -12.58 6.63 -5.02
N ARG A 136 -12.35 7.01 -3.76
CA ARG A 136 -12.38 6.08 -2.64
C ARG A 136 -13.14 6.64 -1.46
N ILE A 137 -14.04 5.81 -0.90
CA ILE A 137 -14.80 6.09 0.31
C ILE A 137 -14.43 5.03 1.33
N ILE A 138 -13.99 5.45 2.52
CA ILE A 138 -13.37 4.58 3.50
C ILE A 138 -14.01 4.79 4.88
N PRO A 139 -15.19 4.20 5.15
CA PRO A 139 -15.71 4.11 6.51
C PRO A 139 -14.80 3.23 7.37
N ASN A 140 -14.65 3.61 8.62
CA ASN A 140 -13.90 2.84 9.60
C ASN A 140 -14.47 3.01 11.00
N PHE A 141 -14.26 2.01 11.86
CA PHE A 141 -14.53 2.12 13.27
C PHE A 141 -13.47 1.41 14.11
N SER A 142 -13.34 1.82 15.36
CA SER A 142 -12.64 1.06 16.38
C SER A 142 -13.45 1.03 17.67
N TYR A 143 -13.40 -0.11 18.38
CA TYR A 143 -14.12 -0.35 19.61
C TYR A 143 -13.22 -0.96 20.67
N ASN A 144 -12.99 -0.25 21.76
CA ASN A 144 -12.26 -0.74 22.92
C ASN A 144 -13.17 -1.66 23.75
N VAL A 145 -13.02 -2.97 23.60
CA VAL A 145 -13.74 -3.97 24.41
C VAL A 145 -13.26 -3.85 25.85
N THR A 146 -11.94 -3.78 26.04
CA THR A 146 -11.26 -3.50 27.29
C THR A 146 -10.09 -2.54 27.03
N ASP A 147 -9.37 -2.13 28.08
CA ASP A 147 -8.15 -1.31 27.95
C ASP A 147 -7.04 -2.02 27.17
N LYS A 148 -7.09 -3.37 27.09
CA LYS A 148 -6.12 -4.21 26.39
C LYS A 148 -6.59 -4.69 25.03
N LEU A 149 -7.89 -4.78 24.78
CA LEU A 149 -8.46 -5.36 23.57
C LEU A 149 -9.26 -4.32 22.78
N GLU A 150 -8.82 -4.05 21.57
CA GLU A 150 -9.48 -3.18 20.58
C GLU A 150 -9.88 -4.00 19.37
N LEU A 151 -11.13 -3.88 18.93
CA LEU A 151 -11.62 -4.36 17.65
C LEU A 151 -11.62 -3.20 16.67
N HIS A 152 -11.29 -3.46 15.42
CA HIS A 152 -11.32 -2.45 14.37
C HIS A 152 -11.76 -3.02 13.03
N THR A 153 -12.37 -2.16 12.23
CA THR A 153 -12.73 -2.47 10.84
C THR A 153 -12.59 -1.22 9.99
N GLN A 154 -12.08 -1.42 8.80
CA GLN A 154 -12.06 -0.43 7.73
C GLN A 154 -12.52 -1.10 6.45
N VAL A 155 -13.44 -0.47 5.74
CA VAL A 155 -13.85 -0.88 4.40
C VAL A 155 -13.51 0.25 3.44
N MET A 156 -12.89 -0.06 2.33
CA MET A 156 -12.61 0.89 1.27
C MET A 156 -13.39 0.48 0.03
N PHE A 157 -14.36 1.28 -0.38
CA PHE A 157 -15.01 1.17 -1.68
C PHE A 157 -14.28 2.06 -2.68
N PHE A 158 -14.08 1.57 -3.90
CA PHE A 158 -13.38 2.33 -4.92
C PHE A 158 -13.92 2.12 -6.32
N LYS A 159 -13.73 3.17 -7.14
CA LYS A 159 -13.93 3.13 -8.58
C LYS A 159 -12.72 3.75 -9.26
N ASP A 160 -12.05 2.95 -10.10
CA ASP A 160 -10.92 3.36 -10.92
C ASP A 160 -11.41 3.60 -12.35
N ILE A 161 -11.11 4.77 -12.90
CA ILE A 161 -11.46 5.18 -14.26
C ILE A 161 -10.15 5.31 -15.05
N PHE A 162 -10.02 4.56 -16.12
CA PHE A 162 -8.82 4.52 -16.94
C PHE A 162 -8.93 5.46 -18.14
N TYR A 163 -7.86 6.22 -18.37
CA TYR A 163 -7.72 7.18 -19.47
C TYR A 163 -6.43 6.92 -20.26
N ASP A 164 -6.35 7.47 -21.48
CA ASP A 164 -5.14 7.57 -22.28
C ASP A 164 -4.34 6.26 -22.38
N ARG A 165 -5.00 5.21 -22.84
CA ARG A 165 -4.33 3.94 -23.07
C ARG A 165 -3.64 3.94 -24.43
N SER A 166 -2.45 3.31 -24.49
CA SER A 166 -1.79 3.04 -25.74
C SER A 166 -2.71 2.23 -26.67
N PRO A 167 -2.85 2.61 -27.96
CA PRO A 167 -3.71 1.91 -28.91
C PRO A 167 -3.38 0.42 -29.07
N GLU A 168 -2.12 0.04 -28.91
CA GLU A 168 -1.64 -1.35 -29.03
C GLU A 168 -2.10 -2.24 -27.86
N LYS A 169 -2.37 -1.66 -26.71
CA LYS A 169 -2.95 -2.35 -25.54
C LYS A 169 -4.43 -2.04 -25.40
N SER A 170 -5.06 -1.73 -26.53
CA SER A 170 -6.39 -1.19 -26.65
C SER A 170 -7.36 -1.66 -25.58
N ALA A 171 -7.82 -0.70 -24.82
CA ALA A 171 -9.24 -0.40 -24.74
C ALA A 171 -10.18 -1.50 -24.20
N LYS A 172 -9.71 -2.60 -23.66
CA LYS A 172 -10.62 -3.65 -23.19
C LYS A 172 -11.05 -3.51 -21.75
N GLN A 173 -10.30 -2.73 -20.97
CA GLN A 173 -10.63 -2.44 -19.57
C GLN A 173 -10.82 -0.95 -19.40
N ARG A 174 -12.04 -0.49 -19.12
CA ARG A 174 -12.35 0.93 -18.94
C ARG A 174 -12.46 1.33 -17.48
N ASN A 175 -13.07 0.50 -16.66
CA ASN A 175 -13.32 0.80 -15.27
C ASN A 175 -13.00 -0.43 -14.41
N LEU A 176 -12.66 -0.14 -13.17
CA LEU A 176 -12.53 -1.12 -12.11
C LEU A 176 -13.35 -0.62 -10.93
N THR A 177 -14.27 -1.42 -10.45
CA THR A 177 -14.95 -1.20 -9.18
C THR A 177 -14.55 -2.28 -8.20
N GLY A 178 -14.55 -1.96 -6.90
CA GLY A 178 -14.23 -2.96 -5.92
C GLY A 178 -14.30 -2.45 -4.50
N TYR A 179 -13.92 -3.34 -3.61
CA TYR A 179 -13.76 -3.01 -2.20
C TYR A 179 -12.55 -3.71 -1.59
N GLU A 180 -12.07 -3.14 -0.51
CA GLU A 180 -11.02 -3.70 0.32
C GLU A 180 -11.46 -3.63 1.79
N ILE A 181 -11.37 -4.74 2.51
CA ILE A 181 -11.75 -4.85 3.92
C ILE A 181 -10.51 -5.17 4.74
N TYR A 182 -10.34 -4.44 5.83
CA TYR A 182 -9.48 -4.80 6.96
C TYR A 182 -10.38 -4.91 8.19
N SER A 183 -10.39 -6.06 8.83
CA SER A 183 -11.14 -6.28 10.06
C SER A 183 -10.35 -7.16 11.01
N GLY A 184 -10.18 -6.73 12.25
CA GLY A 184 -9.34 -7.47 13.16
C GLY A 184 -9.37 -6.93 14.58
N PHE A 185 -8.34 -7.30 15.31
CA PHE A 185 -8.17 -6.88 16.69
C PHE A 185 -6.71 -6.57 17.02
N THR A 186 -6.55 -5.72 18.04
CA THR A 186 -5.26 -5.47 18.69
C THR A 186 -5.36 -5.85 20.16
N TYR A 187 -4.48 -6.74 20.63
CA TYR A 187 -4.37 -7.12 22.04
C TYR A 187 -3.05 -6.63 22.62
N ARG A 188 -3.14 -5.72 23.59
CA ARG A 188 -2.01 -5.12 24.30
C ARG A 188 -1.73 -5.92 25.57
N PHE A 189 -0.72 -6.80 25.54
CA PHE A 189 -0.42 -7.68 26.66
C PHE A 189 0.61 -7.13 27.66
N ALA A 190 1.43 -6.14 27.24
CA ALA A 190 2.37 -5.43 28.09
C ALA A 190 2.57 -3.99 27.57
N PRO A 191 3.15 -3.07 28.37
CA PRO A 191 3.47 -1.71 27.93
C PRO A 191 4.37 -1.69 26.69
N GLY A 192 3.86 -1.17 25.58
CA GLY A 192 4.57 -1.12 24.29
C GLY A 192 4.63 -2.44 23.54
N CYS A 193 3.95 -3.51 24.02
CA CYS A 193 3.88 -4.79 23.36
C CYS A 193 2.45 -5.14 22.99
N PHE A 194 2.23 -5.56 21.76
CA PHE A 194 0.89 -5.96 21.29
C PHE A 194 0.95 -7.09 20.27
N PHE A 195 -0.17 -7.77 20.15
CA PHE A 195 -0.49 -8.67 19.05
C PHE A 195 -1.67 -8.08 18.27
N LEU A 196 -1.52 -7.97 16.97
CA LEU A 196 -2.56 -7.57 16.03
C LEU A 196 -2.81 -8.73 15.08
N ALA A 197 -4.05 -8.98 14.73
CA ALA A 197 -4.41 -9.87 13.64
C ALA A 197 -5.55 -9.26 12.83
N ASP A 198 -5.30 -9.08 11.54
CA ASP A 198 -6.27 -8.59 10.57
C ASP A 198 -6.66 -9.68 9.59
N TYR A 199 -7.94 -9.81 9.34
CA TYR A 199 -8.46 -10.35 8.11
C TYR A 199 -8.45 -9.26 7.05
N TRP A 200 -7.86 -9.53 5.90
CA TRP A 200 -7.87 -8.66 4.74
C TRP A 200 -8.53 -9.34 3.56
N GLU A 201 -9.42 -8.63 2.91
CA GLU A 201 -10.07 -9.05 1.67
C GLU A 201 -10.06 -7.91 0.67
N GLU A 202 -9.73 -8.22 -0.58
CA GLU A 202 -9.87 -7.34 -1.74
C GLU A 202 -10.70 -8.06 -2.79
N SER A 203 -11.70 -7.37 -3.34
CA SER A 203 -12.52 -7.84 -4.44
C SER A 203 -12.59 -6.78 -5.53
N ASN A 204 -12.31 -7.17 -6.74
CA ASN A 204 -12.26 -6.30 -7.92
C ASN A 204 -13.18 -6.84 -9.00
N ASP A 205 -13.91 -5.92 -9.65
CA ASP A 205 -14.75 -6.16 -10.80
C ASP A 205 -14.29 -5.25 -11.94
N PHE A 206 -13.81 -5.84 -13.03
CA PHE A 206 -13.22 -5.13 -14.17
C PHE A 206 -14.21 -5.10 -15.31
N GLU A 207 -14.65 -3.93 -15.72
CA GLU A 207 -15.51 -3.74 -16.88
C GLU A 207 -14.69 -3.79 -18.18
N HIS A 208 -15.08 -4.65 -19.12
CA HIS A 208 -14.52 -4.73 -20.47
C HIS A 208 -15.56 -4.37 -21.51
N ASP A 209 -15.15 -3.64 -22.56
CA ASP A 209 -16.06 -3.09 -23.57
C ASP A 209 -16.89 -4.13 -24.32
N ASN A 210 -16.35 -5.29 -24.62
CA ASN A 210 -17.00 -6.26 -25.52
C ASN A 210 -16.89 -7.73 -25.06
N LEU A 211 -16.24 -8.01 -23.93
CA LEU A 211 -15.87 -9.36 -23.53
C LEU A 211 -16.48 -9.84 -22.22
N GLY A 212 -17.27 -8.99 -21.57
CA GLY A 212 -17.79 -9.22 -20.22
C GLY A 212 -16.77 -8.89 -19.12
N ASP A 213 -17.17 -9.08 -17.88
CA ASP A 213 -16.42 -8.61 -16.73
C ASP A 213 -15.42 -9.66 -16.23
N ASP A 214 -14.22 -9.21 -15.86
CA ASP A 214 -13.27 -10.01 -15.10
C ASP A 214 -13.44 -9.75 -13.59
N LYS A 215 -13.12 -10.75 -12.78
CA LYS A 215 -13.23 -10.66 -11.33
C LYS A 215 -11.96 -11.15 -10.66
N SER A 216 -11.54 -10.46 -9.60
CA SER A 216 -10.50 -10.99 -8.73
C SER A 216 -10.93 -10.91 -7.27
N LYS A 217 -10.50 -11.89 -6.48
CA LYS A 217 -10.73 -11.94 -5.05
C LYS A 217 -9.49 -12.46 -4.33
N HIS A 218 -9.06 -11.73 -3.32
CA HIS A 218 -7.90 -12.04 -2.51
C HIS A 218 -8.28 -11.98 -1.03
N GLN A 219 -7.84 -12.96 -0.25
CA GLN A 219 -8.09 -13.00 1.18
C GLN A 219 -6.83 -13.42 1.92
N GLN A 220 -6.52 -12.75 3.03
CA GLN A 220 -5.35 -13.02 3.84
C GLN A 220 -5.65 -12.83 5.33
N ILE A 221 -4.92 -13.56 6.17
CA ILE A 221 -4.75 -13.24 7.59
C ILE A 221 -3.38 -12.55 7.74
N ARG A 222 -3.37 -11.42 8.43
CA ARG A 222 -2.18 -10.56 8.59
C ARG A 222 -1.88 -10.34 10.08
N PRO A 223 -1.18 -11.29 10.75
CA PRO A 223 -0.75 -11.10 12.12
C PRO A 223 0.47 -10.19 12.21
N THR A 224 0.58 -9.48 13.33
CA THR A 224 1.77 -8.72 13.73
C THR A 224 1.97 -8.87 15.23
N LEU A 225 3.17 -9.25 15.63
CA LEU A 225 3.63 -9.25 17.02
C LEU A 225 4.65 -8.13 17.19
N SER A 226 4.32 -7.13 18.00
CA SER A 226 5.20 -6.00 18.30
C SER A 226 5.74 -6.12 19.72
N LEU A 227 7.05 -6.10 19.88
CA LEU A 227 7.77 -6.28 21.12
C LEU A 227 8.66 -5.07 21.39
N LYS A 228 8.37 -4.30 22.43
CA LYS A 228 9.26 -3.27 22.94
C LYS A 228 10.43 -3.94 23.67
N VAL A 229 11.60 -3.96 23.06
CA VAL A 229 12.81 -4.61 23.59
C VAL A 229 13.66 -3.66 24.44
N SER A 230 13.47 -2.35 24.29
CA SER A 230 14.03 -1.30 25.15
C SER A 230 13.21 -0.02 25.05
N GLU A 231 13.59 1.03 25.81
CA GLU A 231 12.90 2.33 25.73
C GLU A 231 12.92 2.94 24.32
N LYS A 232 13.95 2.64 23.53
CA LYS A 232 14.14 3.19 22.18
C LYS A 232 13.89 2.18 21.08
N ASN A 233 13.84 0.89 21.37
CA ASN A 233 13.84 -0.16 20.37
C ASN A 233 12.58 -1.03 20.45
N THR A 234 11.99 -1.29 19.29
CA THR A 234 10.89 -2.23 19.10
C THR A 234 11.25 -3.18 17.96
N VAL A 235 10.87 -4.44 18.09
CA VAL A 235 10.94 -5.43 17.01
C VAL A 235 9.53 -5.87 16.68
N GLU A 236 9.19 -5.90 15.39
CA GLU A 236 7.90 -6.37 14.90
C GLU A 236 8.10 -7.58 14.00
N PHE A 237 7.44 -8.67 14.31
CA PHE A 237 7.30 -9.84 13.44
C PHE A 237 5.94 -9.78 12.79
N TYR A 238 5.87 -9.93 11.48
CA TYR A 238 4.60 -9.90 10.77
C TYR A 238 4.50 -10.98 9.70
N GLY A 239 3.26 -11.36 9.40
CA GLY A 239 2.94 -12.32 8.37
C GLY A 239 1.81 -11.82 7.47
N ARG A 240 1.71 -12.43 6.29
CA ARG A 240 0.53 -12.39 5.42
C ARG A 240 0.29 -13.80 4.94
N PHE A 241 -0.73 -14.44 5.47
CA PHE A 241 -1.08 -15.82 5.16
C PHE A 241 -2.26 -15.80 4.21
N GLN A 242 -2.06 -16.37 3.04
CA GLN A 242 -3.04 -16.38 1.99
C GLN A 242 -4.10 -17.44 2.23
N ILE A 243 -5.38 -17.03 2.23
CA ILE A 243 -6.54 -17.93 2.29
C ILE A 243 -7.06 -18.18 0.88
N LEU A 244 -7.20 -17.12 0.10
CA LEU A 244 -7.71 -17.14 -1.26
C LEU A 244 -6.97 -16.13 -2.13
N ASN A 245 -6.61 -16.56 -3.34
CA ASN A 245 -6.12 -15.66 -4.39
C ASN A 245 -6.52 -16.21 -5.73
N GLY A 246 -7.56 -15.68 -6.30
CA GLY A 246 -8.07 -16.10 -7.59
C GLY A 246 -8.46 -14.92 -8.47
N GLU A 247 -8.09 -15.01 -9.73
CA GLU A 247 -8.51 -14.10 -10.78
C GLU A 247 -9.18 -14.91 -11.89
N MET A 248 -10.29 -14.42 -12.38
CA MET A 248 -10.90 -14.90 -13.62
C MET A 248 -10.71 -13.83 -14.68
N LYS A 249 -10.01 -14.17 -15.76
CA LYS A 249 -9.86 -13.30 -16.92
C LYS A 249 -10.42 -13.97 -18.17
N ARG A 250 -10.88 -13.14 -19.08
CA ARG A 250 -11.30 -13.54 -20.40
C ARG A 250 -10.19 -13.28 -21.41
N ASP A 251 -10.06 -14.13 -22.39
CA ASP A 251 -9.15 -13.89 -23.51
C ASP A 251 -9.71 -12.83 -24.48
N ASN A 252 -8.97 -12.57 -25.56
CA ASN A 252 -9.34 -11.61 -26.58
C ASN A 252 -10.64 -11.97 -27.34
N GLU A 253 -11.10 -13.22 -27.24
CA GLU A 253 -12.29 -13.74 -27.89
C GLU A 253 -13.51 -13.79 -26.92
N GLY A 254 -13.35 -13.33 -25.69
CA GLY A 254 -14.41 -13.38 -24.67
C GLY A 254 -14.56 -14.73 -23.98
N LYS A 255 -13.67 -15.70 -24.30
CA LYS A 255 -13.68 -17.01 -23.69
C LYS A 255 -13.08 -16.90 -22.28
N VAL A 256 -13.77 -17.47 -21.30
CA VAL A 256 -13.24 -17.51 -19.93
C VAL A 256 -11.96 -18.32 -19.94
N GLY A 257 -10.85 -17.64 -19.68
CA GLY A 257 -9.54 -18.27 -19.57
C GLY A 257 -9.42 -19.12 -18.31
N THR A 258 -8.34 -19.88 -18.26
CA THR A 258 -7.99 -20.65 -17.06
C THR A 258 -7.80 -19.70 -15.89
N LYS A 259 -8.29 -20.11 -14.73
CA LYS A 259 -8.17 -19.35 -13.48
C LYS A 259 -6.70 -19.10 -13.15
N TYR A 260 -6.34 -17.83 -12.99
CA TYR A 260 -5.03 -17.46 -12.46
C TYR A 260 -5.06 -17.67 -10.93
N GLU A 261 -4.11 -18.41 -10.42
CA GLU A 261 -3.99 -18.68 -8.98
C GLU A 261 -2.58 -18.37 -8.52
N ARG A 262 -2.49 -17.68 -7.40
CA ARG A 262 -1.21 -17.36 -6.77
C ARG A 262 -1.24 -17.77 -5.31
N GLU A 263 -0.37 -18.71 -4.93
CA GLU A 263 -0.14 -19.09 -3.54
C GLU A 263 1.09 -18.35 -3.05
N ARG A 264 0.93 -17.52 -2.02
CA ARG A 264 2.05 -16.81 -1.41
C ARG A 264 1.77 -16.45 0.04
N ASP A 265 2.70 -16.81 0.89
CA ASP A 265 2.75 -16.36 2.27
C ASP A 265 3.96 -15.45 2.45
N ARG A 266 3.79 -14.36 3.21
CA ARG A 266 4.89 -13.44 3.54
C ARG A 266 5.22 -13.54 5.01
N TYR A 267 6.52 -13.52 5.30
CA TYR A 267 7.08 -13.43 6.64
C TYR A 267 8.04 -12.26 6.68
N GLY A 268 7.95 -11.43 7.71
CA GLY A 268 8.79 -10.25 7.81
C GLY A 268 9.15 -9.90 9.25
N VAL A 269 10.23 -9.15 9.37
CA VAL A 269 10.69 -8.55 10.61
C VAL A 269 11.09 -7.10 10.37
N ASP A 270 10.62 -6.21 11.24
CA ASP A 270 10.98 -4.80 11.27
C ASP A 270 11.71 -4.49 12.58
N PHE A 271 12.79 -3.75 12.49
CA PHE A 271 13.46 -3.12 13.62
C PHE A 271 13.15 -1.63 13.62
N ILE A 272 12.65 -1.12 14.74
CA ILE A 272 12.22 0.26 14.92
C ILE A 272 13.07 0.90 15.99
N HIS A 273 13.79 1.96 15.64
CA HIS A 273 14.61 2.75 16.57
C HIS A 273 14.06 4.16 16.71
N ARG A 274 13.82 4.59 17.94
CA ARG A 274 13.37 5.94 18.27
C ARG A 274 14.55 6.78 18.74
N PHE A 275 15.03 7.67 17.88
CA PHE A 275 16.07 8.65 18.23
C PHE A 275 15.54 9.72 19.18
N SER A 276 14.31 10.19 18.90
CA SER A 276 13.59 11.17 19.71
C SER A 276 12.07 10.88 19.62
N PRO A 277 11.22 11.57 20.41
CA PRO A 277 9.76 11.48 20.27
C PRO A 277 9.28 11.78 18.84
N ASN A 278 10.00 12.63 18.14
CA ASN A 278 9.64 13.14 16.82
C ASN A 278 10.34 12.41 15.66
N PHE A 279 11.44 11.68 15.92
CA PHE A 279 12.24 11.05 14.88
C PHE A 279 12.42 9.55 15.14
N ILE A 280 11.88 8.72 14.22
CA ILE A 280 11.89 7.27 14.32
C ILE A 280 12.38 6.69 12.99
N LEU A 281 13.33 5.76 13.06
CA LEU A 281 13.79 4.94 11.95
C LEU A 281 13.17 3.55 12.05
N ASN A 282 12.73 3.02 10.93
CA ASN A 282 12.33 1.63 10.80
C ASN A 282 13.08 1.02 9.62
N VAL A 283 13.68 -0.14 9.83
CA VAL A 283 14.28 -0.96 8.78
C VAL A 283 13.70 -2.37 8.88
N GLY A 284 13.42 -2.98 7.73
CA GLY A 284 12.77 -4.27 7.71
C GLY A 284 13.18 -5.13 6.53
N VAL A 285 13.02 -6.43 6.73
CA VAL A 285 13.18 -7.44 5.70
C VAL A 285 11.99 -8.38 5.72
N ALA A 286 11.59 -8.85 4.53
CA ALA A 286 10.57 -9.89 4.44
C ALA A 286 10.85 -10.83 3.26
N THR A 287 10.24 -11.99 3.31
CA THR A 287 10.31 -12.98 2.23
C THR A 287 8.95 -13.59 1.95
N GLU A 288 8.72 -13.95 0.70
CA GLU A 288 7.64 -14.84 0.26
C GLU A 288 8.29 -16.07 -0.38
N PRO A 289 8.59 -17.11 0.39
CA PRO A 289 9.26 -18.30 -0.12
C PRO A 289 8.27 -19.19 -0.90
N ASN A 290 8.75 -19.85 -1.95
CA ASN A 290 7.99 -20.84 -2.72
C ASN A 290 6.67 -20.30 -3.28
N VAL A 291 6.65 -19.04 -3.70
CA VAL A 291 5.47 -18.48 -4.38
C VAL A 291 5.17 -19.31 -5.61
N LYS A 292 3.96 -19.86 -5.68
CA LYS A 292 3.47 -20.61 -6.82
C LYS A 292 2.49 -19.73 -7.60
N VAL A 293 2.73 -19.61 -8.89
CA VAL A 293 1.83 -18.92 -9.83
C VAL A 293 1.40 -19.90 -10.88
N LYS A 294 0.10 -20.14 -10.95
CA LYS A 294 -0.52 -20.86 -12.04
C LYS A 294 -1.10 -19.86 -13.03
N ASN A 295 -0.51 -19.81 -14.19
CA ASN A 295 -0.91 -18.93 -15.29
C ASN A 295 -2.21 -19.40 -15.96
N TYR A 296 -2.82 -18.55 -16.78
CA TYR A 296 -4.04 -18.86 -17.55
C TYR A 296 -3.89 -20.05 -18.49
N ASP A 297 -2.69 -20.36 -18.95
CA ASP A 297 -2.35 -21.55 -19.77
C ASP A 297 -2.16 -22.83 -18.93
N GLY A 298 -2.36 -22.74 -17.59
CA GLY A 298 -2.21 -23.84 -16.65
C GLY A 298 -0.76 -24.11 -16.23
N LYS A 299 0.23 -23.40 -16.76
CA LYS A 299 1.63 -23.54 -16.34
C LYS A 299 1.82 -23.00 -14.92
N VAL A 300 2.62 -23.73 -14.14
CA VAL A 300 2.97 -23.35 -12.77
C VAL A 300 4.43 -22.91 -12.73
N SER A 301 4.64 -21.67 -12.31
CA SER A 301 5.96 -21.12 -12.00
C SER A 301 6.16 -21.05 -10.49
N LYS A 302 7.40 -21.22 -10.03
CA LYS A 302 7.79 -21.10 -8.61
C LYS A 302 8.94 -20.13 -8.50
N TYR A 303 8.90 -19.25 -7.51
CA TYR A 303 9.96 -18.31 -7.22
C TYR A 303 9.92 -17.87 -5.76
N ASP A 304 11.02 -17.28 -5.29
CA ASP A 304 11.11 -16.64 -3.98
C ASP A 304 11.09 -15.13 -4.18
N TRP A 305 10.50 -14.42 -3.24
CA TRP A 305 10.47 -12.96 -3.27
C TRP A 305 11.04 -12.40 -1.97
N PHE A 306 11.89 -11.40 -2.10
CA PHE A 306 12.51 -10.70 -0.98
C PHE A 306 12.12 -9.23 -0.99
N TYR A 307 12.00 -8.66 0.21
CA TYR A 307 11.64 -7.27 0.42
C TYR A 307 12.60 -6.66 1.43
N TYR A 308 13.14 -5.52 1.08
CA TYR A 308 13.98 -4.71 1.97
C TYR A 308 13.32 -3.36 2.12
N THR A 309 13.11 -2.89 3.35
CA THR A 309 12.43 -1.63 3.59
C THR A 309 13.21 -0.73 4.53
N GLY A 310 13.21 0.56 4.22
CA GLY A 310 13.68 1.61 5.10
C GLY A 310 12.66 2.75 5.13
N ARG A 311 12.27 3.18 6.33
CA ARG A 311 11.38 4.34 6.49
C ARG A 311 11.80 5.20 7.66
N ILE A 312 11.58 6.49 7.52
CA ILE A 312 11.75 7.49 8.58
C ILE A 312 10.37 8.03 8.91
N VAL A 313 10.06 8.16 10.18
CA VAL A 313 8.86 8.88 10.65
C VAL A 313 9.32 10.15 11.33
N TYR A 314 8.93 11.28 10.77
CA TYR A 314 9.13 12.60 11.39
C TYR A 314 7.77 13.16 11.82
N LYS A 315 7.63 13.54 13.10
CA LYS A 315 6.43 14.14 13.69
C LYS A 315 6.70 15.60 14.03
N PHE A 316 5.72 16.45 13.91
CA PHE A 316 5.80 17.88 14.19
C PHE A 316 4.48 18.42 14.78
#